data_eaad020be8de79a69846f09f169969e4
#
_entry.id   eaad020be8de79a69846f09f169969e4
#
_cell.length_a   1.000
_cell.length_b   1.000
_cell.length_c   1.000
_cell.angle_alpha   90.00
_cell.angle_beta   90.00
_cell.angle_gamma   90.00
#
_symmetry.space_group_name_H-M   'P 1'
#
loop_
_entity.id
_entity.type
_entity.pdbx_description
1 polymer ?
#
loop_
_entity_poly.entity_id
_entity_poly.type
_entity_poly.pdbx_seq_one_letter_code
_entity_poly.pdbx_strand_id
1 'polypeptide(L)'
;GWYSDGSKFAFDYYNSFVLHPMFVECQEVLTDGGKKGAWNIDPTKFGKGLKRMQRYGVILERLISPEGSFPVFGRSITYRTGVLQPLALLAWRGWLPEELSEGQVRSAMTAVIKRMFHDDRNFNEKGFLTIGFNGKQPNIADVYTNNGSLYMATLAFLPLGLPADHSFWTV
;
A
#
# COMPACT_ATOMS: atom_id res chain seq x y z
N GLY A 1 11.47 -6.84 -0.79
CA GLY A 1 11.73 -7.09 -2.12
C GLY A 1 10.71 -6.62 -3.15
N TRP A 2 11.23 -6.17 -4.27
CA TRP A 2 10.44 -5.72 -5.42
C TRP A 2 10.05 -6.89 -6.32
N TYR A 3 8.86 -6.80 -6.91
CA TYR A 3 8.44 -7.63 -8.02
C TYR A 3 8.60 -6.88 -9.35
N SER A 4 8.70 -7.64 -10.43
CA SER A 4 8.59 -7.12 -11.79
C SER A 4 7.33 -7.71 -12.44
N ASP A 5 6.55 -6.89 -13.12
CA ASP A 5 5.39 -7.33 -13.90
C ASP A 5 5.76 -7.50 -15.39
N GLY A 6 6.72 -8.34 -15.65
CA GLY A 6 7.24 -8.61 -16.97
C GLY A 6 8.73 -8.89 -16.97
N SER A 7 9.35 -8.81 -18.13
CA SER A 7 10.76 -9.14 -18.32
C SER A 7 11.73 -8.05 -17.84
N LYS A 8 11.23 -6.83 -17.60
CA LYS A 8 12.04 -5.69 -17.18
C LYS A 8 11.70 -5.29 -15.75
N PHE A 9 12.71 -4.96 -14.96
CA PHE A 9 12.50 -4.41 -13.61
C PHE A 9 11.74 -3.09 -13.68
N ALA A 10 10.73 -2.95 -12.82
CA ALA A 10 9.95 -1.73 -12.66
C ALA A 10 10.00 -1.27 -11.19
N PHE A 11 10.48 -0.06 -10.97
CA PHE A 11 10.50 0.60 -9.67
C PHE A 11 9.36 1.62 -9.65
N ASP A 12 8.21 1.23 -9.12
CA ASP A 12 6.97 2.00 -9.22
C ASP A 12 6.00 1.74 -8.05
N TYR A 13 4.97 2.56 -7.95
CA TYR A 13 3.88 2.42 -6.97
C TYR A 13 3.04 1.16 -7.21
N TYR A 14 3.04 0.62 -8.42
CA TYR A 14 2.25 -0.56 -8.76
C TYR A 14 2.60 -1.79 -7.91
N ASN A 15 3.85 -1.88 -7.45
CA ASN A 15 4.27 -2.90 -6.48
C ASN A 15 3.44 -2.88 -5.19
N SER A 16 2.99 -1.69 -4.76
CA SER A 16 2.34 -1.51 -3.46
C SER A 16 0.87 -1.90 -3.44
N PHE A 17 0.11 -1.61 -4.50
CA PHE A 17 -1.35 -1.80 -4.44
C PHE A 17 -1.86 -2.93 -5.34
N VAL A 18 -1.05 -3.50 -6.19
CA VAL A 18 -1.42 -4.66 -7.01
C VAL A 18 -0.55 -5.86 -6.70
N LEU A 19 0.79 -5.73 -6.85
CA LEU A 19 1.63 -6.91 -6.84
C LEU A 19 1.73 -7.53 -5.44
N HIS A 20 2.19 -6.82 -4.44
CA HIS A 20 2.38 -7.40 -3.11
C HIS A 20 1.07 -7.78 -2.42
N PRO A 21 0.11 -6.87 -2.20
CA PRO A 21 -1.08 -7.20 -1.42
C PRO A 21 -1.95 -8.26 -2.09
N MET A 22 -2.35 -8.02 -3.34
CA MET A 22 -3.26 -8.93 -4.04
C MET A 22 -2.63 -10.30 -4.28
N PHE A 23 -1.32 -10.35 -4.57
CA PHE A 23 -0.64 -11.63 -4.78
C PHE A 23 -0.55 -12.46 -3.51
N VAL A 24 -0.30 -11.82 -2.36
CA VAL A 24 -0.26 -12.51 -1.06
C VAL A 24 -1.65 -13.00 -0.67
N GLU A 25 -2.69 -12.17 -0.83
CA GLU A 25 -4.07 -12.58 -0.52
C GLU A 25 -4.54 -13.72 -1.44
N CYS A 26 -4.25 -13.65 -2.74
CA CYS A 26 -4.52 -14.76 -3.66
C CYS A 26 -3.80 -16.05 -3.23
N GLN A 27 -2.52 -15.96 -2.85
CA GLN A 27 -1.77 -17.12 -2.37
C GLN A 27 -2.34 -17.68 -1.08
N GLU A 28 -2.78 -16.83 -0.14
CA GLU A 28 -3.44 -17.25 1.09
C GLU A 28 -4.67 -18.10 0.79
N VAL A 29 -5.58 -17.59 -0.04
CA VAL A 29 -6.82 -18.29 -0.42
C VAL A 29 -6.53 -19.61 -1.15
N LEU A 30 -5.66 -19.56 -2.15
CA LEU A 30 -5.36 -20.75 -2.98
C LEU A 30 -4.58 -21.84 -2.25
N THR A 31 -3.92 -21.48 -1.16
CA THR A 31 -3.15 -22.44 -0.33
C THR A 31 -3.80 -22.71 1.03
N ASP A 32 -5.01 -22.22 1.28
CA ASP A 32 -5.66 -22.31 2.59
C ASP A 32 -4.71 -21.88 3.74
N GLY A 33 -4.15 -20.68 3.61
CA GLY A 33 -3.23 -20.12 4.60
C GLY A 33 -1.89 -20.85 4.71
N GLY A 34 -1.43 -21.48 3.63
CA GLY A 34 -0.17 -22.23 3.58
C GLY A 34 -0.33 -23.73 3.81
N LYS A 35 -1.55 -24.24 3.76
CA LYS A 35 -1.87 -25.67 3.76
C LYS A 35 -2.05 -26.18 2.31
N LYS A 36 -2.20 -27.47 2.13
CA LYS A 36 -2.51 -28.05 0.82
C LYS A 36 -3.98 -27.80 0.49
N GLY A 37 -4.25 -26.75 -0.29
CA GLY A 37 -5.59 -26.40 -0.76
C GLY A 37 -6.04 -27.23 -1.97
N ALA A 38 -7.30 -26.98 -2.41
CA ALA A 38 -7.94 -27.69 -3.50
C ALA A 38 -7.27 -27.51 -4.89
N TRP A 39 -6.47 -26.46 -5.05
CA TRP A 39 -5.89 -26.06 -6.34
C TRP A 39 -4.51 -26.66 -6.64
N ASN A 40 -4.02 -27.60 -5.82
CA ASN A 40 -2.70 -28.24 -5.98
C ASN A 40 -1.53 -27.23 -6.15
N ILE A 41 -1.63 -26.07 -5.48
CA ILE A 41 -0.58 -25.07 -5.43
C ILE A 41 0.37 -25.39 -4.28
N ASP A 42 1.66 -25.18 -4.51
CA ASP A 42 2.69 -25.33 -3.49
C ASP A 42 2.36 -24.46 -2.25
N PRO A 43 2.05 -25.08 -1.09
CA PRO A 43 1.63 -24.36 0.12
C PRO A 43 2.70 -23.41 0.66
N THR A 44 3.97 -23.60 0.31
CA THR A 44 5.06 -22.71 0.73
C THR A 44 5.02 -21.35 0.05
N LYS A 45 4.24 -21.19 -1.02
CA LYS A 45 4.17 -19.92 -1.77
C LYS A 45 3.60 -18.78 -0.96
N PHE A 46 2.56 -19.03 -0.15
CA PHE A 46 2.01 -18.01 0.75
C PHE A 46 3.07 -17.44 1.69
N GLY A 47 3.77 -18.29 2.42
CA GLY A 47 4.82 -17.86 3.36
C GLY A 47 5.97 -17.12 2.68
N LYS A 48 6.34 -17.53 1.46
CA LYS A 48 7.37 -16.82 0.66
C LYS A 48 6.89 -15.45 0.19
N GLY A 49 5.63 -15.36 -0.28
CA GLY A 49 4.99 -14.10 -0.67
C GLY A 49 4.88 -13.13 0.49
N LEU A 50 4.38 -13.62 1.63
CA LEU A 50 4.25 -12.83 2.86
C LEU A 50 5.60 -12.27 3.33
N LYS A 51 6.64 -13.09 3.44
CA LYS A 51 7.99 -12.62 3.81
C LYS A 51 8.52 -11.55 2.86
N ARG A 52 8.23 -11.66 1.56
CA ARG A 52 8.61 -10.65 0.59
C ARG A 52 7.84 -9.34 0.79
N MET A 53 6.54 -9.42 1.09
CA MET A 53 5.73 -8.24 1.40
C MET A 53 6.16 -7.59 2.72
N GLN A 54 6.48 -8.35 3.75
CA GLN A 54 7.04 -7.85 5.01
C GLN A 54 8.31 -7.05 4.77
N ARG A 55 9.26 -7.62 4.02
CA ARG A 55 10.49 -6.89 3.65
C ARG A 55 10.21 -5.63 2.81
N TYR A 56 9.22 -5.70 1.94
CA TYR A 56 8.80 -4.52 1.18
C TYR A 56 8.19 -3.44 2.09
N GLY A 57 7.40 -3.83 3.09
CA GLY A 57 6.87 -2.93 4.11
C GLY A 57 7.96 -2.18 4.87
N VAL A 58 9.03 -2.87 5.28
CA VAL A 58 10.21 -2.24 5.91
C VAL A 58 10.85 -1.21 4.97
N ILE A 59 10.96 -1.51 3.67
CA ILE A 59 11.49 -0.55 2.69
C ILE A 59 10.57 0.66 2.56
N LEU A 60 9.26 0.45 2.46
CA LEU A 60 8.29 1.54 2.34
C LEU A 60 8.34 2.49 3.55
N GLU A 61 8.37 1.93 4.75
CA GLU A 61 8.44 2.73 5.98
C GLU A 61 9.70 3.61 5.99
N ARG A 62 10.85 3.05 5.64
CA ARG A 62 12.12 3.79 5.57
C ARG A 62 12.21 4.82 4.44
N LEU A 63 11.34 4.77 3.46
CA LEU A 63 11.21 5.80 2.43
C LEU A 63 10.39 7.01 2.91
N ILE A 64 9.67 6.88 4.02
CA ILE A 64 8.90 7.98 4.59
C ILE A 64 9.86 8.87 5.38
N SER A 65 9.91 10.16 5.03
CA SER A 65 10.71 11.13 5.76
C SER A 65 10.06 11.50 7.11
N PRO A 66 10.83 12.02 8.06
CA PRO A 66 10.29 12.45 9.36
C PRO A 66 9.12 13.45 9.27
N GLU A 67 9.11 14.29 8.24
CA GLU A 67 8.05 15.26 7.97
C GLU A 67 6.88 14.67 7.18
N GLY A 68 6.85 13.35 6.93
CA GLY A 68 5.77 12.65 6.25
C GLY A 68 5.78 12.77 4.73
N SER A 69 6.89 13.16 4.10
CA SER A 69 6.98 13.07 2.65
C SER A 69 7.29 11.64 2.21
N PHE A 70 6.76 11.26 1.05
CA PHE A 70 7.03 9.99 0.39
C PHE A 70 7.53 10.25 -1.03
N PRO A 71 8.59 9.60 -1.49
CA PRO A 71 9.19 9.89 -2.78
C PRO A 71 8.26 9.51 -3.94
N VAL A 72 8.27 10.34 -4.98
CA VAL A 72 7.52 10.12 -6.22
C VAL A 72 8.40 9.39 -7.21
N PHE A 73 8.00 8.18 -7.61
CA PHE A 73 8.76 7.38 -8.57
C PHE A 73 7.88 6.43 -9.38
N GLY A 74 8.29 6.22 -10.61
CA GLY A 74 7.67 5.27 -11.53
C GLY A 74 6.24 5.66 -11.93
N ARG A 75 5.43 4.66 -12.22
CA ARG A 75 4.03 4.79 -12.64
C ARG A 75 3.05 4.69 -11.47
N SER A 76 1.79 5.06 -11.74
CA SER A 76 0.65 4.94 -10.81
C SER A 76 0.76 5.86 -9.60
N ILE A 77 1.55 6.91 -9.70
CA ILE A 77 1.76 7.89 -8.62
C ILE A 77 0.48 8.69 -8.29
N THR A 78 -0.43 8.81 -9.25
CA THR A 78 -1.72 9.49 -9.08
C THR A 78 -2.65 8.79 -8.07
N TYR A 79 -2.33 7.55 -7.68
CA TYR A 79 -3.05 6.82 -6.63
C TYR A 79 -2.55 7.15 -5.21
N ARG A 80 -1.67 8.12 -5.10
CA ARG A 80 -1.27 8.81 -3.87
C ARG A 80 -0.93 7.83 -2.74
N THR A 81 -1.71 7.89 -1.66
CA THR A 81 -1.55 7.04 -0.46
C THR A 81 -1.79 5.55 -0.71
N GLY A 82 -2.29 5.14 -1.88
CA GLY A 82 -2.37 3.73 -2.26
C GLY A 82 -1.03 2.99 -2.18
N VAL A 83 0.08 3.72 -2.33
CA VAL A 83 1.43 3.16 -2.14
C VAL A 83 1.66 2.56 -0.74
N LEU A 84 0.88 2.97 0.25
CA LEU A 84 0.97 2.49 1.64
C LEU A 84 0.15 1.21 1.90
N GLN A 85 -0.57 0.67 0.91
CA GLN A 85 -1.42 -0.52 1.10
C GLN A 85 -0.66 -1.71 1.73
N PRO A 86 0.60 -2.02 1.40
CA PRO A 86 1.30 -3.12 2.06
C PRO A 86 1.47 -2.91 3.56
N LEU A 87 1.78 -1.70 4.01
CA LEU A 87 1.86 -1.36 5.44
C LEU A 87 0.49 -1.47 6.10
N ALA A 88 -0.54 -0.95 5.44
CA ALA A 88 -1.92 -1.03 5.91
C ALA A 88 -2.39 -2.48 6.07
N LEU A 89 -2.14 -3.33 5.07
CA LEU A 89 -2.52 -4.75 5.08
C LEU A 89 -1.74 -5.53 6.13
N LEU A 90 -0.44 -5.32 6.23
CA LEU A 90 0.40 -5.96 7.24
C LEU A 90 -0.06 -5.63 8.66
N ALA A 91 -0.39 -4.37 8.93
CA ALA A 91 -0.92 -3.95 10.23
C ALA A 91 -2.30 -4.55 10.49
N TRP A 92 -3.23 -4.44 9.52
CA TRP A 92 -4.59 -4.95 9.66
C TRP A 92 -4.67 -6.45 9.89
N ARG A 93 -3.74 -7.22 9.28
CA ARG A 93 -3.67 -8.68 9.40
C ARG A 93 -2.79 -9.18 10.56
N GLY A 94 -2.16 -8.28 11.33
CA GLY A 94 -1.20 -8.68 12.36
C GLY A 94 0.04 -9.38 11.77
N TRP A 95 0.45 -9.00 10.57
CA TRP A 95 1.56 -9.60 9.83
C TRP A 95 2.82 -8.72 9.79
N LEU A 96 2.89 -7.69 10.62
CA LEU A 96 4.08 -6.83 10.67
C LEU A 96 5.33 -7.67 11.02
N PRO A 97 6.47 -7.42 10.37
CA PRO A 97 7.74 -8.03 10.77
C PRO A 97 8.26 -7.40 12.07
N GLU A 98 9.18 -8.09 12.75
CA GLU A 98 9.75 -7.62 14.03
C GLU A 98 10.40 -6.24 13.96
N GLU A 99 10.88 -5.85 12.78
CA GLU A 99 11.51 -4.54 12.55
C GLU A 99 10.52 -3.36 12.52
N LEU A 100 9.20 -3.62 12.54
CA LEU A 100 8.16 -2.60 12.46
C LEU A 100 7.14 -2.76 13.59
N SER A 101 7.11 -1.82 14.52
CA SER A 101 6.04 -1.76 15.50
C SER A 101 4.76 -1.16 14.91
N GLU A 102 3.60 -1.50 15.48
CA GLU A 102 2.31 -0.97 15.04
C GLU A 102 2.22 0.54 15.19
N GLY A 103 2.70 1.09 16.32
CA GLY A 103 2.74 2.54 16.55
C GLY A 103 3.65 3.28 15.57
N GLN A 104 4.78 2.68 15.18
CA GLN A 104 5.67 3.22 14.16
C GLN A 104 4.96 3.28 12.80
N VAL A 105 4.34 2.17 12.38
CA VAL A 105 3.60 2.11 11.11
C VAL A 105 2.42 3.09 11.10
N ARG A 106 1.65 3.16 12.19
CA ARG A 106 0.57 4.14 12.33
C ARG A 106 1.07 5.57 12.16
N SER A 107 2.13 5.92 12.89
CA SER A 107 2.69 7.27 12.86
C SER A 107 3.21 7.63 11.46
N ALA A 108 3.96 6.75 10.82
CA ALA A 108 4.49 6.93 9.49
C ALA A 108 3.38 7.10 8.44
N MET A 109 2.40 6.20 8.42
CA MET A 109 1.26 6.29 7.51
C MET A 109 0.44 7.55 7.73
N THR A 110 0.16 7.90 8.99
CA THR A 110 -0.60 9.10 9.34
C THR A 110 0.11 10.38 8.87
N ALA A 111 1.43 10.44 9.02
CA ALA A 111 2.21 11.58 8.54
C ALA A 111 2.07 11.77 7.04
N VAL A 112 2.20 10.69 6.25
CA VAL A 112 2.04 10.75 4.79
C VAL A 112 0.62 11.15 4.40
N ILE A 113 -0.40 10.54 5.01
CA ILE A 113 -1.81 10.83 4.71
C ILE A 113 -2.13 12.30 5.01
N LYS A 114 -1.75 12.78 6.20
CA LYS A 114 -1.97 14.19 6.59
C LYS A 114 -1.28 15.15 5.63
N ARG A 115 -0.01 14.88 5.29
CA ARG A 115 0.74 15.72 4.36
C ARG A 115 0.13 15.73 2.97
N MET A 116 -0.29 14.55 2.46
CA MET A 116 -0.88 14.41 1.14
C MET A 116 -2.21 15.18 1.01
N PHE A 117 -3.05 15.13 2.03
CA PHE A 117 -4.40 15.70 2.01
C PHE A 117 -4.55 16.98 2.84
N HIS A 118 -3.44 17.58 3.28
CA HIS A 118 -3.47 18.87 3.96
C HIS A 118 -4.04 20.00 3.09
N ASP A 119 -3.82 19.91 1.79
CA ASP A 119 -4.19 20.95 0.83
C ASP A 119 -5.43 20.50 0.03
N ASP A 120 -6.44 21.37 -0.01
CA ASP A 120 -7.70 21.14 -0.73
C ASP A 120 -7.53 21.02 -2.25
N ARG A 121 -6.37 21.39 -2.80
CA ARG A 121 -6.07 21.27 -4.24
C ARG A 121 -6.18 19.84 -4.78
N ASN A 122 -6.15 18.84 -3.91
CA ASN A 122 -6.38 17.44 -4.29
C ASN A 122 -7.84 17.14 -4.63
N PHE A 123 -8.76 18.03 -4.28
CA PHE A 123 -10.18 17.88 -4.52
C PHE A 123 -10.69 18.96 -5.49
N ASN A 124 -11.70 18.63 -6.26
CA ASN A 124 -12.42 19.60 -7.07
C ASN A 124 -13.51 20.30 -6.25
N GLU A 125 -14.19 21.26 -6.84
CA GLU A 125 -15.27 22.05 -6.21
C GLU A 125 -16.42 21.18 -5.66
N LYS A 126 -16.58 19.96 -6.17
CA LYS A 126 -17.60 18.98 -5.72
C LYS A 126 -17.05 17.99 -4.68
N GLY A 127 -15.82 18.16 -4.21
CA GLY A 127 -15.18 17.28 -3.22
C GLY A 127 -14.65 15.95 -3.78
N PHE A 128 -14.54 15.78 -5.09
CA PHE A 128 -13.94 14.60 -5.70
C PHE A 128 -12.44 14.77 -5.92
N LEU A 129 -11.69 13.68 -5.76
CA LEU A 129 -10.26 13.67 -6.07
C LEU A 129 -9.99 14.08 -7.52
N THR A 130 -9.00 14.95 -7.70
CA THR A 130 -8.50 15.35 -9.01
C THR A 130 -7.40 14.42 -9.51
N ILE A 131 -7.27 14.24 -10.82
CA ILE A 131 -6.16 13.51 -11.42
C ILE A 131 -4.86 14.27 -11.14
N GLY A 132 -3.93 13.65 -10.43
CA GLY A 132 -2.65 14.21 -10.06
C GLY A 132 -2.09 13.58 -8.79
N PHE A 133 -0.90 13.99 -8.39
CA PHE A 133 -0.25 13.59 -7.15
C PHE A 133 -0.51 14.61 -6.04
N ASN A 134 -0.18 15.88 -6.29
CA ASN A 134 -0.42 16.99 -5.36
C ASN A 134 -1.19 18.10 -6.09
N GLY A 135 -2.51 18.01 -6.05
CA GLY A 135 -3.41 18.85 -6.81
C GLY A 135 -3.77 18.26 -8.18
N LYS A 136 -4.37 19.08 -9.04
CA LYS A 136 -4.77 18.72 -10.41
C LYS A 136 -3.56 18.73 -11.35
N GLN A 137 -3.04 17.57 -11.68
CA GLN A 137 -1.84 17.39 -12.52
C GLN A 137 -2.07 16.29 -13.57
N PRO A 138 -2.96 16.48 -14.54
CA PRO A 138 -3.33 15.43 -15.49
C PRO A 138 -2.15 14.93 -16.35
N ASN A 139 -1.12 15.76 -16.55
CA ASN A 139 0.04 15.42 -17.38
C ASN A 139 0.98 14.37 -16.76
N ILE A 140 0.85 14.10 -15.45
CA ILE A 140 1.63 13.04 -14.79
C ILE A 140 0.85 11.72 -14.69
N ALA A 141 -0.35 11.68 -15.22
CA ALA A 141 -1.19 10.50 -15.20
C ALA A 141 -0.74 9.48 -16.25
N ASP A 142 -0.76 8.23 -15.86
CA ASP A 142 -0.60 7.14 -16.83
C ASP A 142 -1.85 7.03 -17.72
N VAL A 143 -1.70 6.44 -18.89
CA VAL A 143 -2.78 6.32 -19.89
C VAL A 143 -4.02 5.57 -19.39
N TYR A 144 -3.87 4.74 -18.38
CA TYR A 144 -4.96 3.97 -17.77
C TYR A 144 -5.64 4.72 -16.60
N THR A 145 -5.08 5.85 -16.15
CA THR A 145 -5.63 6.61 -15.02
C THR A 145 -6.98 7.23 -15.38
N ASN A 146 -7.95 7.07 -14.50
CA ASN A 146 -9.27 7.69 -14.62
C ASN A 146 -9.75 8.21 -13.25
N ASN A 147 -10.87 8.94 -13.24
CA ASN A 147 -11.39 9.55 -12.02
C ASN A 147 -11.75 8.54 -10.91
N GLY A 148 -12.17 7.33 -11.28
CA GLY A 148 -12.49 6.26 -10.32
C GLY A 148 -11.24 5.62 -9.71
N SER A 149 -10.20 5.43 -10.52
CA SER A 149 -8.96 4.76 -10.07
C SER A 149 -8.18 5.55 -9.02
N LEU A 150 -8.40 6.85 -8.90
CA LEU A 150 -7.78 7.69 -7.86
C LEU A 150 -8.15 7.24 -6.44
N TYR A 151 -9.31 6.62 -6.28
CA TYR A 151 -9.78 6.11 -4.99
C TYR A 151 -9.03 4.86 -4.51
N MET A 152 -8.09 4.34 -5.28
CA MET A 152 -7.08 3.41 -4.74
C MET A 152 -6.25 4.03 -3.62
N ALA A 153 -6.25 5.37 -3.48
CA ALA A 153 -5.70 6.05 -2.31
C ALA A 153 -6.29 5.54 -0.97
N THR A 154 -7.55 5.07 -0.96
CA THR A 154 -8.23 4.55 0.24
C THR A 154 -7.69 3.20 0.71
N LEU A 155 -6.91 2.51 -0.09
CA LEU A 155 -6.27 1.25 0.31
C LEU A 155 -5.32 1.40 1.51
N ALA A 156 -4.86 2.64 1.77
CA ALA A 156 -4.13 2.98 2.99
C ALA A 156 -5.02 2.95 4.26
N PHE A 157 -6.34 2.90 4.13
CA PHE A 157 -7.28 3.03 5.26
C PHE A 157 -7.74 1.68 5.83
N LEU A 158 -7.19 0.56 5.40
CA LEU A 158 -7.50 -0.77 5.95
C LEU A 158 -7.43 -0.82 7.49
N PRO A 159 -6.45 -0.20 8.17
CA PRO A 159 -6.39 -0.22 9.63
C PRO A 159 -7.59 0.44 10.34
N LEU A 160 -8.38 1.28 9.66
CA LEU A 160 -9.61 1.83 10.24
C LEU A 160 -10.65 0.74 10.60
N GLY A 161 -10.52 -0.47 10.05
CA GLY A 161 -11.32 -1.62 10.43
C GLY A 161 -10.88 -2.32 11.72
N LEU A 162 -9.77 -1.91 12.34
CA LEU A 162 -9.29 -2.46 13.61
C LEU A 162 -10.12 -1.92 14.78
N PRO A 163 -10.37 -2.72 15.82
CA PRO A 163 -11.01 -2.26 17.06
C PRO A 163 -10.26 -1.09 17.69
N ALA A 164 -10.97 -0.20 18.38
CA ALA A 164 -10.38 1.00 18.97
C ALA A 164 -9.33 0.71 20.05
N ASP A 165 -9.41 -0.43 20.71
CA ASP A 165 -8.48 -0.92 21.73
C ASP A 165 -7.31 -1.73 21.17
N HIS A 166 -7.26 -1.91 19.84
CA HIS A 166 -6.16 -2.60 19.19
C HIS A 166 -4.82 -1.86 19.39
N SER A 167 -3.73 -2.62 19.56
CA SER A 167 -2.38 -2.09 19.77
C SER A 167 -1.95 -1.07 18.69
N PHE A 168 -2.42 -1.24 17.47
CA PHE A 168 -2.20 -0.23 16.41
C PHE A 168 -2.64 1.19 16.81
N TRP A 169 -3.67 1.33 17.67
CA TRP A 169 -4.19 2.61 18.11
C TRP A 169 -3.63 3.07 19.47
N THR A 170 -3.26 2.12 20.31
CA THR A 170 -2.98 2.38 21.74
C THR A 170 -1.49 2.44 22.12
N VAL A 171 -0.59 2.04 21.22
CA VAL A 171 0.87 2.10 21.44
C VAL A 171 1.55 3.20 20.63
#